data_a08a5d2e6ee99d20a5e4f5fe23102253
#
_entry.id   a08a5d2e6ee99d20a5e4f5fe23102253
#
_cell.length_a   1.000
_cell.length_b   1.000
_cell.length_c   1.000
_cell.angle_alpha   90.00
_cell.angle_beta   90.00
_cell.angle_gamma   90.00
#
_symmetry.space_group_name_H-M   'P 1'
#
loop_
_entity.id
_entity.type
_entity.pdbx_description
1 polymer ?
#
loop_
_entity_poly.entity_id
_entity_poly.type
_entity_poly.pdbx_seq_one_letter_code
_entity_poly.pdbx_strand_id
1 'polypeptide(L)'
;MASRPSRVSAIAAASAAPAARASRTAARQARDNREALRADQRFDYSAIVDRPPLKVPRGVRLIVWPVVNIEEWEITRPMPRQYSSPPGGQSIVPDVQNWGWHEYGMRVGIWRIIESFRRHRIRPTMSINARVCETRPRVAQAALDAGWEFMAHTYVQMPIHQVEDQRAMIRQSVDVLRGFTGRTPTGWLGPGRGQTPATLDYVAEAGFKWFGDWVMDEQPFDVQTKHGPLLSIPYSVELNDIQIMVSSLHESDGMLRRARDAFDTLHRESKHGVRILSFGVHPYISGAAHRIRYFDAMLAYMRRQPGVVFWQGETIHDWYRDATRMGA
;
A
#
# COMPACT_ATOMS: atom_id res chain seq x y z
N MET A 1 -19.72 49.17 35.41
CA MET A 1 -18.39 48.54 35.61
C MET A 1 -18.51 47.08 35.21
N ALA A 2 -18.05 46.72 34.04
CA ALA A 2 -18.07 45.35 33.54
C ALA A 2 -16.72 44.68 33.90
N SER A 3 -16.78 43.63 34.73
CA SER A 3 -15.61 42.88 35.15
C SER A 3 -15.01 42.09 33.97
N ARG A 4 -13.75 42.32 33.66
CA ARG A 4 -12.97 41.51 32.68
C ARG A 4 -12.78 40.10 33.25
N PRO A 5 -13.01 39.05 32.45
CA PRO A 5 -12.71 37.68 32.86
C PRO A 5 -11.20 37.50 33.12
N SER A 6 -10.87 36.74 34.17
CA SER A 6 -9.48 36.53 34.59
C SER A 6 -8.70 35.75 33.51
N ARG A 7 -7.38 36.04 33.35
CA ARG A 7 -6.47 35.33 32.39
C ARG A 7 -6.45 33.81 32.60
N VAL A 8 -6.75 33.34 33.82
CA VAL A 8 -6.78 31.90 34.15
C VAL A 8 -7.97 31.20 33.47
N SER A 9 -9.15 31.85 33.39
CA SER A 9 -10.34 31.28 32.72
C SER A 9 -10.16 31.18 31.20
N ALA A 10 -9.39 32.11 30.59
CA ALA A 10 -9.10 32.06 29.12
C ALA A 10 -8.12 30.95 28.76
N ILE A 11 -7.14 30.66 29.61
CA ILE A 11 -6.16 29.55 29.40
C ILE A 11 -6.86 28.20 29.57
N ALA A 12 -7.72 28.04 30.56
CA ALA A 12 -8.48 26.80 30.76
C ALA A 12 -9.47 26.53 29.61
N ALA A 13 -10.12 27.54 29.07
CA ALA A 13 -11.04 27.43 27.95
C ALA A 13 -10.26 27.10 26.62
N ALA A 14 -9.06 27.63 26.43
CA ALA A 14 -8.23 27.35 25.27
C ALA A 14 -7.65 25.92 25.27
N SER A 15 -7.42 25.32 26.46
CA SER A 15 -6.95 23.92 26.58
C SER A 15 -8.07 22.88 26.47
N ALA A 16 -9.32 23.25 26.82
CA ALA A 16 -10.45 22.32 26.76
C ALA A 16 -10.99 22.06 25.34
N ALA A 17 -10.82 23.00 24.43
CA ALA A 17 -11.34 22.87 23.05
C ALA A 17 -10.67 21.75 22.22
N PRO A 18 -9.34 21.54 22.24
CA PRO A 18 -8.68 20.42 21.55
C PRO A 18 -9.11 19.05 22.12
N ALA A 19 -9.17 18.90 23.45
CA ALA A 19 -9.58 17.67 24.10
C ALA A 19 -11.04 17.30 23.79
N ALA A 20 -11.95 18.27 23.80
CA ALA A 20 -13.35 18.06 23.42
C ALA A 20 -13.52 17.69 21.94
N ARG A 21 -12.66 18.20 21.05
CA ARG A 21 -12.63 17.85 19.63
C ARG A 21 -12.12 16.43 19.43
N ALA A 22 -11.02 16.03 20.07
CA ALA A 22 -10.48 14.68 20.03
C ALA A 22 -11.49 13.65 20.54
N SER A 23 -12.16 13.90 21.66
CA SER A 23 -13.21 13.05 22.21
C SER A 23 -14.38 12.86 21.24
N ARG A 24 -14.86 13.93 20.59
CA ARG A 24 -15.93 13.85 19.57
C ARG A 24 -15.50 13.05 18.34
N THR A 25 -14.27 13.21 17.88
CA THR A 25 -13.71 12.46 16.76
C THR A 25 -13.64 10.97 17.09
N ALA A 26 -13.09 10.59 18.23
CA ALA A 26 -13.02 9.20 18.69
C ALA A 26 -14.42 8.58 18.84
N ALA A 27 -15.38 9.30 19.40
CA ALA A 27 -16.76 8.82 19.52
C ALA A 27 -17.43 8.60 18.15
N ARG A 28 -17.20 9.50 17.18
CA ARG A 28 -17.66 9.34 15.79
C ARG A 28 -17.04 8.12 15.15
N GLN A 29 -15.72 7.95 15.19
CA GLN A 29 -15.03 6.80 14.60
C GLN A 29 -15.48 5.49 15.23
N ALA A 30 -15.69 5.45 16.55
CA ALA A 30 -16.23 4.29 17.25
C ALA A 30 -17.67 3.94 16.81
N ARG A 31 -18.53 4.94 16.58
CA ARG A 31 -19.86 4.73 16.02
C ARG A 31 -19.77 4.19 14.58
N ASP A 32 -18.99 4.83 13.72
CA ASP A 32 -18.85 4.45 12.33
C ASP A 32 -18.31 3.00 12.20
N ASN A 33 -17.40 2.59 13.08
CA ASN A 33 -16.92 1.20 13.15
C ASN A 33 -18.01 0.20 13.54
N ARG A 34 -18.95 0.57 14.43
CA ARG A 34 -20.09 -0.30 14.81
C ARG A 34 -21.12 -0.43 13.71
N GLU A 35 -21.31 0.62 12.92
CA GLU A 35 -22.29 0.69 11.83
C GLU A 35 -21.76 0.19 10.50
N ALA A 36 -20.44 -0.03 10.36
CA ALA A 36 -19.82 -0.52 9.16
C ALA A 36 -20.08 -2.02 8.97
N LEU A 37 -20.16 -2.45 7.72
CA LEU A 37 -20.16 -3.87 7.39
C LEU A 37 -18.83 -4.50 7.86
N ARG A 38 -18.91 -5.72 8.37
CA ARG A 38 -17.70 -6.53 8.59
C ARG A 38 -17.10 -6.93 7.24
N ALA A 39 -15.82 -7.27 7.23
CA ALA A 39 -15.12 -7.63 6.00
C ALA A 39 -15.82 -8.78 5.23
N ASP A 40 -16.28 -9.81 5.96
CA ASP A 40 -16.99 -10.98 5.42
C ASP A 40 -18.42 -10.69 4.89
N GLN A 41 -18.94 -9.50 5.11
CA GLN A 41 -20.27 -9.04 4.64
C GLN A 41 -20.17 -8.10 3.43
N ARG A 42 -18.96 -7.77 2.98
CA ARG A 42 -18.73 -6.78 1.93
C ARG A 42 -18.66 -7.37 0.52
N PHE A 43 -18.66 -8.68 0.39
CA PHE A 43 -18.58 -9.40 -0.89
C PHE A 43 -19.20 -10.78 -0.75
N ASP A 44 -19.64 -11.35 -1.88
CA ASP A 44 -20.13 -12.70 -1.95
C ASP A 44 -19.00 -13.69 -2.21
N TYR A 45 -19.08 -14.88 -1.63
CA TYR A 45 -18.12 -15.95 -1.93
C TYR A 45 -18.26 -16.39 -3.40
N SER A 46 -17.12 -16.50 -4.08
CA SER A 46 -17.04 -16.96 -5.46
C SER A 46 -15.76 -17.76 -5.66
N ALA A 47 -15.89 -19.05 -5.90
CA ALA A 47 -14.72 -19.89 -6.21
C ALA A 47 -14.18 -19.54 -7.61
N ILE A 48 -12.86 -19.43 -7.74
CA ILE A 48 -12.22 -19.00 -9.00
C ILE A 48 -12.51 -19.96 -10.16
N VAL A 49 -12.79 -21.23 -9.87
CA VAL A 49 -13.10 -22.27 -10.86
C VAL A 49 -14.51 -22.14 -11.45
N ASP A 50 -15.40 -21.41 -10.78
CA ASP A 50 -16.79 -21.22 -11.19
C ASP A 50 -17.00 -19.88 -11.91
N ARG A 51 -15.97 -19.05 -12.00
CA ARG A 51 -16.06 -17.70 -12.58
C ARG A 51 -15.97 -17.74 -14.10
N PRO A 52 -16.78 -16.93 -14.79
CA PRO A 52 -16.64 -16.76 -16.21
C PRO A 52 -15.26 -16.12 -16.53
N PRO A 53 -14.60 -16.54 -17.63
CA PRO A 53 -13.34 -15.96 -18.02
C PRO A 53 -13.45 -14.45 -18.28
N LEU A 54 -12.61 -13.64 -17.61
CA LEU A 54 -12.51 -12.22 -17.88
C LEU A 54 -11.83 -11.98 -19.24
N LYS A 55 -12.39 -11.08 -20.04
CA LYS A 55 -11.80 -10.68 -21.32
C LYS A 55 -10.51 -9.90 -21.09
N VAL A 56 -9.45 -10.32 -21.75
CA VAL A 56 -8.14 -9.64 -21.74
C VAL A 56 -7.75 -9.20 -23.14
N PRO A 57 -6.87 -8.20 -23.31
CA PRO A 57 -6.30 -7.87 -24.61
C PRO A 57 -5.66 -9.10 -25.27
N ARG A 58 -5.73 -9.14 -26.61
CA ARG A 58 -5.21 -10.28 -27.37
C ARG A 58 -3.76 -10.61 -26.99
N GLY A 59 -3.50 -11.86 -26.66
CA GLY A 59 -2.19 -12.38 -26.29
C GLY A 59 -1.82 -12.19 -24.81
N VAL A 60 -2.60 -11.46 -24.01
CA VAL A 60 -2.39 -11.35 -22.56
C VAL A 60 -2.91 -12.61 -21.86
N ARG A 61 -2.12 -13.13 -20.92
CA ARG A 61 -2.44 -14.30 -20.12
C ARG A 61 -2.26 -14.04 -18.62
N LEU A 62 -1.15 -13.41 -18.25
CA LEU A 62 -0.80 -13.12 -16.85
C LEU A 62 -0.50 -11.64 -16.70
N ILE A 63 -1.12 -11.03 -15.72
CA ILE A 63 -0.87 -9.65 -15.31
C ILE A 63 0.08 -9.70 -14.11
N VAL A 64 1.21 -9.02 -14.20
CA VAL A 64 2.11 -8.81 -13.06
C VAL A 64 1.89 -7.40 -12.53
N TRP A 65 1.58 -7.29 -11.23
CA TRP A 65 1.42 -6.02 -10.53
C TRP A 65 2.56 -5.80 -9.54
N PRO A 66 3.62 -5.07 -9.95
CA PRO A 66 4.73 -4.74 -9.07
C PRO A 66 4.38 -3.57 -8.16
N VAL A 67 4.62 -3.71 -6.86
CA VAL A 67 4.41 -2.66 -5.86
C VAL A 67 5.71 -2.35 -5.12
N VAL A 68 6.07 -1.07 -5.06
CA VAL A 68 7.22 -0.57 -4.28
C VAL A 68 6.67 0.21 -3.10
N ASN A 69 6.98 -0.22 -1.88
CA ASN A 69 6.53 0.43 -0.66
C ASN A 69 7.54 1.46 -0.19
N ILE A 70 7.12 2.71 -0.13
CA ILE A 70 7.92 3.87 0.27
C ILE A 70 7.29 4.46 1.53
N GLU A 71 7.95 4.19 2.65
CA GLU A 71 7.41 4.46 3.98
C GLU A 71 8.12 5.65 4.64
N GLU A 72 7.42 6.43 5.44
CA GLU A 72 7.98 7.46 6.32
C GLU A 72 7.98 6.98 7.76
N TRP A 73 9.16 6.68 8.29
CA TRP A 73 9.35 6.23 9.66
C TRP A 73 9.76 7.39 10.56
N GLU A 74 8.95 7.68 11.57
CA GLU A 74 9.23 8.77 12.51
C GLU A 74 10.17 8.29 13.62
N ILE A 75 11.37 8.85 13.69
CA ILE A 75 12.39 8.48 14.70
C ILE A 75 11.95 8.72 16.16
N THR A 76 10.96 9.57 16.36
CA THR A 76 10.40 9.89 17.67
C THR A 76 9.35 8.89 18.16
N ARG A 77 9.11 7.82 17.38
CA ARG A 77 8.15 6.75 17.68
C ARG A 77 8.83 5.40 17.69
N PRO A 78 8.22 4.36 18.27
CA PRO A 78 8.64 2.98 18.07
C PRO A 78 8.69 2.64 16.57
N MET A 79 9.76 1.95 16.14
CA MET A 79 9.91 1.58 14.74
C MET A 79 8.83 0.58 14.30
N PRO A 80 8.22 0.77 13.11
CA PRO A 80 7.20 -0.14 12.59
C PRO A 80 7.72 -1.57 12.39
N ARG A 81 9.04 -1.72 12.22
CA ARG A 81 9.71 -3.01 12.07
C ARG A 81 11.10 -2.95 12.70
N GLN A 82 11.56 -4.12 13.13
CA GLN A 82 12.91 -4.29 13.68
C GLN A 82 13.63 -5.35 12.86
N TYR A 83 14.80 -4.98 12.32
CA TYR A 83 15.75 -5.93 11.75
C TYR A 83 16.61 -6.55 12.84
N SER A 84 17.00 -5.72 13.82
CA SER A 84 17.69 -6.16 15.02
C SER A 84 16.84 -5.86 16.24
N SER A 85 16.68 -6.83 17.13
CA SER A 85 16.03 -6.60 18.42
C SER A 85 16.84 -5.60 19.24
N PRO A 86 16.20 -4.62 19.87
CA PRO A 86 16.89 -3.71 20.79
C PRO A 86 17.54 -4.47 21.93
N PRO A 87 18.66 -3.95 22.52
CA PRO A 87 19.25 -4.51 23.72
C PRO A 87 18.21 -4.68 24.84
N GLY A 88 18.17 -5.85 25.47
CA GLY A 88 17.20 -6.18 26.51
C GLY A 88 15.79 -6.49 25.98
N GLY A 89 15.57 -6.57 24.66
CA GLY A 89 14.29 -6.95 24.04
C GLY A 89 13.17 -5.91 24.16
N GLN A 90 13.44 -4.73 24.70
CA GLN A 90 12.46 -3.65 24.85
C GLN A 90 12.58 -2.65 23.71
N SER A 91 11.45 -2.16 23.19
CA SER A 91 11.44 -1.07 22.23
C SER A 91 12.01 0.20 22.88
N ILE A 92 12.98 0.81 22.20
CA ILE A 92 13.61 2.08 22.60
C ILE A 92 13.20 3.20 21.65
N VAL A 93 13.15 4.42 22.15
CA VAL A 93 12.91 5.63 21.35
C VAL A 93 13.94 6.68 21.78
N PRO A 94 14.78 7.16 20.84
CA PRO A 94 14.87 6.81 19.42
C PRO A 94 15.56 5.46 19.16
N ASP A 95 15.00 4.65 18.25
CA ASP A 95 15.66 3.44 17.74
C ASP A 95 16.46 3.79 16.48
N VAL A 96 17.65 4.32 16.67
CA VAL A 96 18.52 4.82 15.58
C VAL A 96 18.96 3.70 14.66
N GLN A 97 19.13 2.48 15.17
CA GLN A 97 19.59 1.33 14.39
C GLN A 97 18.55 0.89 13.34
N ASN A 98 17.32 0.64 13.76
CA ASN A 98 16.27 0.22 12.83
C ASN A 98 15.78 1.38 11.95
N TRP A 99 15.74 2.60 12.48
CA TRP A 99 15.50 3.78 11.67
C TRP A 99 16.59 4.00 10.61
N GLY A 100 17.87 3.84 10.96
CA GLY A 100 18.99 3.94 10.02
C GLY A 100 18.96 2.87 8.92
N TRP A 101 18.52 1.64 9.25
CA TRP A 101 18.28 0.60 8.27
C TRP A 101 17.22 1.02 7.25
N HIS A 102 16.11 1.57 7.70
CA HIS A 102 15.07 2.11 6.81
C HIS A 102 15.61 3.27 5.96
N GLU A 103 16.34 4.23 6.58
CA GLU A 103 16.93 5.38 5.87
C GLU A 103 17.94 4.97 4.79
N TYR A 104 18.65 3.85 4.97
CA TYR A 104 19.46 3.28 3.89
C TYR A 104 18.62 3.01 2.63
N GLY A 105 17.39 2.53 2.80
CA GLY A 105 16.44 2.35 1.69
C GLY A 105 16.15 3.64 0.95
N MET A 106 15.87 4.71 1.68
CA MET A 106 15.55 6.03 1.11
C MET A 106 16.77 6.72 0.49
N ARG A 107 17.95 6.52 1.05
CA ARG A 107 19.20 7.17 0.60
C ARG A 107 19.90 6.40 -0.52
N VAL A 108 19.83 5.09 -0.53
CA VAL A 108 20.63 4.23 -1.40
C VAL A 108 19.78 3.19 -2.14
N GLY A 109 18.97 2.40 -1.41
CA GLY A 109 18.26 1.24 -1.97
C GLY A 109 17.28 1.59 -3.07
N ILE A 110 16.54 2.69 -2.92
CA ILE A 110 15.54 3.13 -3.89
C ILE A 110 16.14 3.38 -5.28
N TRP A 111 17.34 3.92 -5.36
CA TRP A 111 17.99 4.22 -6.65
C TRP A 111 18.32 2.96 -7.45
N ARG A 112 18.67 1.87 -6.77
CA ARG A 112 18.88 0.56 -7.39
C ARG A 112 17.55 -0.04 -7.87
N ILE A 113 16.49 0.12 -7.10
CA ILE A 113 15.14 -0.34 -7.47
C ILE A 113 14.65 0.41 -8.72
N ILE A 114 14.77 1.75 -8.74
CA ILE A 114 14.42 2.58 -9.90
C ILE A 114 15.20 2.14 -11.14
N GLU A 115 16.52 1.93 -11.01
CA GLU A 115 17.37 1.51 -12.13
C GLU A 115 17.00 0.11 -12.65
N SER A 116 16.67 -0.85 -11.77
CA SER A 116 16.18 -2.17 -12.19
C SER A 116 14.88 -2.07 -12.96
N PHE A 117 13.89 -1.33 -12.49
CA PHE A 117 12.64 -1.14 -13.22
C PHE A 117 12.85 -0.44 -14.56
N ARG A 118 13.70 0.60 -14.60
CA ARG A 118 14.05 1.32 -15.83
C ARG A 118 14.69 0.39 -16.87
N ARG A 119 15.63 -0.46 -16.46
CA ARG A 119 16.32 -1.45 -17.32
C ARG A 119 15.35 -2.40 -17.98
N HIS A 120 14.36 -2.86 -17.25
CA HIS A 120 13.33 -3.77 -17.74
C HIS A 120 12.12 -3.07 -18.39
N ARG A 121 12.12 -1.72 -18.45
CA ARG A 121 11.00 -0.91 -18.98
C ARG A 121 9.66 -1.23 -18.28
N ILE A 122 9.70 -1.40 -16.97
CA ILE A 122 8.53 -1.65 -16.13
C ILE A 122 8.23 -0.41 -15.31
N ARG A 123 6.96 -0.04 -15.23
CA ARG A 123 6.45 1.04 -14.36
C ARG A 123 5.64 0.42 -13.24
N PRO A 124 6.15 0.39 -12.01
CA PRO A 124 5.41 -0.16 -10.87
C PRO A 124 4.38 0.84 -10.31
N THR A 125 3.49 0.33 -9.46
CA THR A 125 2.75 1.15 -8.51
C THR A 125 3.63 1.42 -7.30
N MET A 126 3.70 2.67 -6.86
CA MET A 126 4.37 3.06 -5.62
C MET A 126 3.35 3.26 -4.52
N SER A 127 3.36 2.38 -3.51
CA SER A 127 2.65 2.59 -2.26
C SER A 127 3.45 3.55 -1.41
N ILE A 128 2.94 4.77 -1.18
CA ILE A 128 3.71 5.85 -0.57
C ILE A 128 2.97 6.50 0.59
N ASN A 129 3.64 6.63 1.75
CA ASN A 129 3.17 7.57 2.76
C ASN A 129 3.29 9.00 2.21
N ALA A 130 2.20 9.77 2.29
CA ALA A 130 2.13 11.07 1.64
C ALA A 130 3.21 12.06 2.13
N ARG A 131 3.60 11.99 3.40
CA ARG A 131 4.66 12.81 4.00
C ARG A 131 6.02 12.64 3.32
N VAL A 132 6.28 11.54 2.62
CA VAL A 132 7.53 11.36 1.84
C VAL A 132 7.67 12.44 0.78
N CYS A 133 6.58 12.93 0.20
CA CYS A 133 6.60 14.04 -0.76
C CYS A 133 7.16 15.34 -0.14
N GLU A 134 7.02 15.51 1.18
CA GLU A 134 7.48 16.68 1.91
C GLU A 134 8.90 16.49 2.49
N THR A 135 9.18 15.29 3.04
CA THR A 135 10.43 15.01 3.75
C THR A 135 11.53 14.44 2.86
N ARG A 136 11.16 13.76 1.78
CA ARG A 136 12.07 13.12 0.80
C ARG A 136 11.65 13.42 -0.65
N PRO A 137 11.39 14.72 -1.02
CA PRO A 137 10.83 15.09 -2.33
C PRO A 137 11.66 14.55 -3.50
N ARG A 138 12.98 14.39 -3.32
CA ARG A 138 13.85 13.83 -4.36
C ARG A 138 13.51 12.40 -4.72
N VAL A 139 13.08 11.58 -3.75
CA VAL A 139 12.65 10.18 -3.96
C VAL A 139 11.31 10.17 -4.70
N ALA A 140 10.33 10.93 -4.21
CA ALA A 140 9.02 11.03 -4.83
C ALA A 140 9.12 11.57 -6.28
N GLN A 141 9.93 12.61 -6.52
CA GLN A 141 10.15 13.18 -7.85
C GLN A 141 10.77 12.16 -8.82
N ALA A 142 11.77 11.39 -8.39
CA ALA A 142 12.40 10.39 -9.25
C ALA A 142 11.42 9.28 -9.67
N ALA A 143 10.51 8.89 -8.79
CA ALA A 143 9.44 7.94 -9.13
C ALA A 143 8.41 8.55 -10.09
N LEU A 144 8.03 9.81 -9.88
CA LEU A 144 7.13 10.55 -10.78
C LEU A 144 7.73 10.69 -12.18
N ASP A 145 9.01 11.09 -12.28
CA ASP A 145 9.75 11.21 -13.54
C ASP A 145 9.87 9.87 -14.28
N ALA A 146 9.95 8.76 -13.53
CA ALA A 146 9.96 7.40 -14.08
C ALA A 146 8.56 6.90 -14.48
N GLY A 147 7.50 7.69 -14.29
CA GLY A 147 6.13 7.34 -14.63
C GLY A 147 5.51 6.29 -13.70
N TRP A 148 5.94 6.26 -12.43
CA TRP A 148 5.34 5.37 -11.44
C TRP A 148 3.98 5.91 -10.98
N GLU A 149 3.04 5.02 -10.77
CA GLU A 149 1.75 5.34 -10.15
C GLU A 149 1.92 5.58 -8.65
N PHE A 150 1.20 6.57 -8.11
CA PHE A 150 1.17 6.88 -6.69
C PHE A 150 -0.10 6.32 -6.06
N MET A 151 0.03 5.28 -5.25
CA MET A 151 -1.01 4.68 -4.43
C MET A 151 -0.86 5.19 -2.99
N ALA A 152 -1.91 5.75 -2.41
CA ALA A 152 -1.85 6.30 -1.05
C ALA A 152 -1.65 5.20 0.00
N HIS A 153 -0.72 5.47 0.95
CA HIS A 153 -0.37 4.56 2.04
C HIS A 153 -0.40 5.27 3.40
N THR A 154 -1.47 6.00 3.68
CA THR A 154 -1.59 6.93 4.81
C THR A 154 -0.61 8.12 4.72
N TYR A 155 -0.61 8.97 5.76
CA TYR A 155 0.30 10.12 5.81
C TYR A 155 1.71 9.74 6.28
N VAL A 156 1.80 8.93 7.36
CA VAL A 156 3.05 8.34 7.90
C VAL A 156 2.83 6.85 8.15
N GLN A 157 3.91 6.10 8.30
CA GLN A 157 3.85 4.66 8.57
C GLN A 157 3.38 4.40 10.01
N MET A 158 2.08 4.15 10.16
CA MET A 158 1.45 3.89 11.44
C MET A 158 0.28 2.92 11.26
N PRO A 159 0.09 1.95 12.18
CA PRO A 159 -1.08 1.07 12.13
C PRO A 159 -2.38 1.88 12.11
N ILE A 160 -3.28 1.55 11.20
CA ILE A 160 -4.53 2.30 11.00
C ILE A 160 -5.39 2.37 12.28
N HIS A 161 -5.31 1.34 13.13
CA HIS A 161 -6.00 1.27 14.41
C HIS A 161 -5.54 2.33 15.42
N GLN A 162 -4.33 2.89 15.24
CA GLN A 162 -3.76 3.94 16.09
C GLN A 162 -4.05 5.34 15.55
N VAL A 163 -4.70 5.46 14.40
CA VAL A 163 -5.06 6.74 13.81
C VAL A 163 -6.34 7.27 14.47
N GLU A 164 -6.24 8.38 15.18
CA GLU A 164 -7.38 8.99 15.92
C GLU A 164 -8.49 9.51 15.00
N ASP A 165 -8.13 10.10 13.87
CA ASP A 165 -9.07 10.55 12.83
C ASP A 165 -8.66 10.05 11.46
N GLN A 166 -9.12 8.86 11.09
CA GLN A 166 -8.82 8.23 9.81
C GLN A 166 -9.30 9.08 8.62
N ARG A 167 -10.50 9.71 8.72
CA ARG A 167 -11.01 10.57 7.65
C ARG A 167 -10.11 11.78 7.40
N ALA A 168 -9.66 12.45 8.46
CA ALA A 168 -8.76 13.60 8.33
C ALA A 168 -7.41 13.18 7.75
N MET A 169 -6.84 12.06 8.22
CA MET A 169 -5.58 11.54 7.74
C MET A 169 -5.66 11.12 6.26
N ILE A 170 -6.75 10.45 5.84
CA ILE A 170 -6.97 10.06 4.45
C ILE A 170 -7.06 11.30 3.55
N ARG A 171 -7.86 12.31 3.93
CA ARG A 171 -7.95 13.58 3.18
C ARG A 171 -6.60 14.29 3.09
N GLN A 172 -5.86 14.40 4.19
CA GLN A 172 -4.51 14.97 4.21
C GLN A 172 -3.59 14.24 3.22
N SER A 173 -3.64 12.90 3.21
CA SER A 173 -2.84 12.10 2.29
C SER A 173 -3.20 12.37 0.82
N VAL A 174 -4.49 12.47 0.52
CA VAL A 174 -4.97 12.84 -0.84
C VAL A 174 -4.49 14.23 -1.23
N ASP A 175 -4.63 15.23 -0.34
CA ASP A 175 -4.26 16.63 -0.64
C ASP A 175 -2.76 16.77 -0.91
N VAL A 176 -1.90 16.13 -0.10
CA VAL A 176 -0.44 16.15 -0.28
C VAL A 176 -0.05 15.45 -1.58
N LEU A 177 -0.56 14.26 -1.85
CA LEU A 177 -0.24 13.52 -3.07
C LEU A 177 -0.74 14.25 -4.32
N ARG A 178 -1.95 14.81 -4.29
CA ARG A 178 -2.50 15.62 -5.39
C ARG A 178 -1.66 16.88 -5.61
N GLY A 179 -1.29 17.59 -4.55
CA GLY A 179 -0.44 18.77 -4.63
C GLY A 179 0.92 18.49 -5.25
N PHE A 180 1.52 17.33 -4.94
CA PHE A 180 2.83 16.93 -5.45
C PHE A 180 2.77 16.42 -6.90
N THR A 181 1.81 15.54 -7.20
CA THR A 181 1.75 14.84 -8.51
C THR A 181 0.90 15.57 -9.55
N GLY A 182 0.08 16.54 -9.14
CA GLY A 182 -0.97 17.14 -9.99
C GLY A 182 -2.18 16.23 -10.23
N ARG A 183 -2.22 15.02 -9.65
CA ARG A 183 -3.29 14.02 -9.86
C ARG A 183 -3.81 13.52 -8.52
N THR A 184 -5.12 13.33 -8.42
CA THR A 184 -5.73 12.67 -7.25
C THR A 184 -5.40 11.18 -7.29
N PRO A 185 -4.86 10.58 -6.20
CA PRO A 185 -4.59 9.15 -6.17
C PRO A 185 -5.90 8.36 -6.24
N THR A 186 -5.93 7.28 -7.00
CA THR A 186 -7.10 6.42 -7.18
C THR A 186 -7.02 5.12 -6.40
N GLY A 187 -5.82 4.75 -5.93
CA GLY A 187 -5.53 3.51 -5.21
C GLY A 187 -5.12 3.73 -3.76
N TRP A 188 -5.49 2.78 -2.91
CA TRP A 188 -5.21 2.75 -1.48
C TRP A 188 -4.52 1.44 -1.07
N LEU A 189 -3.56 1.54 -0.13
CA LEU A 189 -3.01 0.42 0.62
C LEU A 189 -2.79 0.86 2.08
N GLY A 190 -3.45 0.22 3.04
CA GLY A 190 -3.25 0.51 4.46
C GLY A 190 -1.91 -0.03 5.00
N PRO A 191 -1.22 0.66 5.92
CA PRO A 191 -0.03 0.14 6.57
C PRO A 191 -0.25 -1.24 7.18
N GLY A 192 0.62 -2.19 6.81
CA GLY A 192 0.47 -3.59 7.20
C GLY A 192 -0.81 -4.26 6.69
N ARG A 193 -1.51 -3.66 5.72
CA ARG A 193 -2.86 -4.07 5.25
C ARG A 193 -3.90 -4.04 6.37
N GLY A 194 -3.65 -3.22 7.40
CA GLY A 194 -4.54 -3.06 8.55
C GLY A 194 -5.77 -2.22 8.21
N GLN A 195 -6.91 -2.59 8.78
CA GLN A 195 -8.18 -1.88 8.61
C GLN A 195 -8.99 -1.91 9.91
N THR A 196 -9.73 -0.85 10.20
CA THR A 196 -10.89 -0.93 11.09
C THR A 196 -12.15 -1.22 10.25
N PRO A 197 -13.27 -1.63 10.85
CA PRO A 197 -14.51 -1.90 10.08
C PRO A 197 -14.91 -0.76 9.13
N ALA A 198 -14.74 0.51 9.54
CA ALA A 198 -15.11 1.68 8.75
C ALA A 198 -14.05 2.16 7.75
N THR A 199 -12.83 1.61 7.76
CA THR A 199 -11.72 2.14 6.93
C THR A 199 -12.09 2.20 5.45
N LEU A 200 -12.66 1.12 4.88
CA LEU A 200 -13.02 1.10 3.46
C LEU A 200 -14.15 2.09 3.11
N ASP A 201 -15.06 2.38 4.05
CA ASP A 201 -16.09 3.41 3.85
C ASP A 201 -15.44 4.80 3.76
N TYR A 202 -14.42 5.08 4.59
CA TYR A 202 -13.66 6.34 4.53
C TYR A 202 -12.79 6.46 3.26
N VAL A 203 -12.22 5.35 2.81
CA VAL A 203 -11.45 5.28 1.55
C VAL A 203 -12.36 5.58 0.36
N ALA A 204 -13.54 4.95 0.29
CA ALA A 204 -14.53 5.22 -0.75
C ALA A 204 -15.08 6.67 -0.68
N GLU A 205 -15.38 7.19 0.52
CA GLU A 205 -15.80 8.59 0.75
C GLU A 205 -14.78 9.60 0.21
N ALA A 206 -13.48 9.27 0.29
CA ALA A 206 -12.40 10.12 -0.20
C ALA A 206 -12.19 10.04 -1.73
N GLY A 207 -12.95 9.20 -2.44
CA GLY A 207 -12.94 9.09 -3.90
C GLY A 207 -11.93 8.10 -4.46
N PHE A 208 -11.36 7.22 -3.64
CA PHE A 208 -10.56 6.11 -4.14
C PHE A 208 -11.44 5.13 -4.92
N LYS A 209 -10.85 4.46 -5.91
CA LYS A 209 -11.55 3.53 -6.79
C LYS A 209 -11.21 2.08 -6.50
N TRP A 210 -10.01 1.82 -5.96
CA TRP A 210 -9.50 0.49 -5.68
C TRP A 210 -8.56 0.48 -4.49
N PHE A 211 -8.34 -0.70 -3.94
CA PHE A 211 -7.43 -0.91 -2.81
C PHE A 211 -6.73 -2.28 -2.90
N GLY A 212 -5.60 -2.43 -2.20
CA GLY A 212 -4.77 -3.63 -2.21
C GLY A 212 -4.67 -4.35 -0.85
N ASP A 213 -5.48 -4.03 0.15
CA ASP A 213 -5.30 -4.57 1.51
C ASP A 213 -5.67 -6.06 1.62
N TRP A 214 -6.54 -6.56 0.72
CA TRP A 214 -7.03 -7.92 0.80
C TRP A 214 -6.26 -8.87 -0.12
N VAL A 215 -5.80 -9.98 0.46
CA VAL A 215 -4.86 -10.94 -0.16
C VAL A 215 -5.54 -12.28 -0.47
N MET A 216 -6.86 -12.27 -0.65
CA MET A 216 -7.68 -13.48 -0.67
C MET A 216 -8.00 -14.00 -2.07
N ASP A 217 -7.44 -13.40 -3.12
CA ASP A 217 -7.79 -13.78 -4.50
C ASP A 217 -6.61 -13.60 -5.47
N GLU A 218 -6.76 -14.12 -6.68
CA GLU A 218 -5.87 -13.92 -7.83
C GLU A 218 -6.52 -13.15 -8.99
N GLN A 219 -7.77 -12.72 -8.78
CA GLN A 219 -8.53 -11.84 -9.66
C GLN A 219 -9.14 -10.69 -8.87
N PRO A 220 -9.36 -9.51 -9.47
CA PRO A 220 -10.06 -8.43 -8.79
C PRO A 220 -11.52 -8.80 -8.51
N PHE A 221 -12.10 -8.20 -7.47
CA PHE A 221 -13.52 -8.32 -7.16
C PHE A 221 -14.05 -7.07 -6.45
N ASP A 222 -15.35 -6.83 -6.56
CA ASP A 222 -16.00 -5.68 -5.94
C ASP A 222 -16.26 -5.89 -4.45
N VAL A 223 -16.07 -4.82 -3.70
CA VAL A 223 -16.28 -4.75 -2.25
C VAL A 223 -17.28 -3.64 -1.95
N GLN A 224 -18.34 -3.96 -1.25
CA GLN A 224 -19.40 -3.02 -0.90
C GLN A 224 -18.92 -2.02 0.17
N THR A 225 -19.22 -0.74 -0.04
CA THR A 225 -19.03 0.33 0.93
C THR A 225 -20.25 1.25 1.00
N LYS A 226 -20.34 2.10 2.02
CA LYS A 226 -21.41 3.10 2.15
C LYS A 226 -21.39 4.16 1.03
N HIS A 227 -20.28 4.28 0.29
CA HIS A 227 -20.08 5.31 -0.74
C HIS A 227 -19.88 4.74 -2.14
N GLY A 228 -20.37 3.54 -2.38
CA GLY A 228 -20.23 2.80 -3.63
C GLY A 228 -19.15 1.71 -3.56
N PRO A 229 -19.07 0.87 -4.59
CA PRO A 229 -18.13 -0.25 -4.60
C PRO A 229 -16.68 0.22 -4.75
N LEU A 230 -15.78 -0.41 -4.01
CA LEU A 230 -14.33 -0.37 -4.22
C LEU A 230 -13.88 -1.67 -4.90
N LEU A 231 -12.93 -1.58 -5.81
CA LEU A 231 -12.31 -2.76 -6.38
C LEU A 231 -11.17 -3.26 -5.48
N SER A 232 -11.24 -4.50 -5.01
CA SER A 232 -10.10 -5.19 -4.41
C SER A 232 -9.20 -5.70 -5.52
N ILE A 233 -7.95 -5.21 -5.59
CA ILE A 233 -6.92 -5.75 -6.50
C ILE A 233 -6.04 -6.69 -5.68
N PRO A 234 -5.82 -7.94 -6.14
CA PRO A 234 -5.04 -8.92 -5.39
C PRO A 234 -3.63 -8.44 -5.09
N TYR A 235 -3.30 -8.27 -3.81
CA TYR A 235 -1.95 -7.99 -3.32
C TYR A 235 -1.42 -9.22 -2.59
N SER A 236 -0.16 -9.58 -2.80
CA SER A 236 0.39 -10.77 -2.18
C SER A 236 1.02 -10.49 -0.82
N VAL A 237 0.69 -11.33 0.18
CA VAL A 237 1.43 -11.39 1.42
C VAL A 237 2.67 -12.27 1.29
N GLU A 238 2.60 -13.33 0.50
CA GLU A 238 3.67 -14.32 0.39
C GLU A 238 4.80 -13.90 -0.56
N LEU A 239 4.49 -13.09 -1.58
CA LEU A 239 5.48 -12.44 -2.45
C LEU A 239 5.76 -11.02 -1.99
N ASN A 240 6.05 -10.86 -0.70
CA ASN A 240 6.45 -9.61 -0.07
C ASN A 240 7.82 -9.80 0.58
N ASP A 241 8.77 -8.93 0.26
CA ASP A 241 10.15 -9.07 0.74
C ASP A 241 10.28 -8.98 2.25
N ILE A 242 9.38 -8.25 2.94
CA ILE A 242 9.31 -8.25 4.40
C ILE A 242 8.99 -9.65 4.91
N GLN A 243 7.94 -10.26 4.36
CA GLN A 243 7.52 -11.59 4.83
C GLN A 243 8.62 -12.63 4.58
N ILE A 244 9.25 -12.57 3.43
CA ILE A 244 10.26 -13.55 3.03
C ILE A 244 11.57 -13.34 3.80
N MET A 245 12.09 -12.13 3.84
CA MET A 245 13.47 -11.86 4.27
C MET A 245 13.58 -11.34 5.69
N VAL A 246 12.51 -10.83 6.28
CA VAL A 246 12.52 -10.30 7.65
C VAL A 246 11.73 -11.21 8.59
N SER A 247 10.50 -11.58 8.22
CA SER A 247 9.68 -12.44 9.10
C SER A 247 10.10 -13.91 9.04
N SER A 248 10.38 -14.43 7.83
CA SER A 248 10.75 -15.84 7.62
C SER A 248 12.27 -16.06 7.51
N LEU A 249 13.08 -15.00 7.55
CA LEU A 249 14.55 -15.03 7.53
C LEU A 249 15.15 -15.84 6.38
N HIS A 250 14.51 -15.84 5.19
CA HIS A 250 15.04 -16.51 4.02
C HIS A 250 16.30 -15.82 3.47
N GLU A 251 17.13 -16.62 2.77
CA GLU A 251 18.32 -16.16 2.09
C GLU A 251 18.04 -15.09 1.03
N SER A 252 19.08 -14.38 0.60
CA SER A 252 18.98 -13.24 -0.32
C SER A 252 18.29 -13.53 -1.64
N ASP A 253 18.29 -14.78 -2.12
CA ASP A 253 17.62 -15.26 -3.32
C ASP A 253 16.18 -15.75 -3.07
N GLY A 254 15.71 -15.76 -1.82
CA GLY A 254 14.40 -16.30 -1.44
C GLY A 254 13.24 -15.67 -2.20
N MET A 255 13.30 -14.35 -2.45
CA MET A 255 12.29 -13.65 -3.26
C MET A 255 12.28 -14.15 -4.71
N LEU A 256 13.46 -14.32 -5.34
CA LEU A 256 13.58 -14.83 -6.71
C LEU A 256 13.01 -16.23 -6.83
N ARG A 257 13.38 -17.15 -5.93
CA ARG A 257 12.91 -18.55 -5.98
C ARG A 257 11.40 -18.62 -5.84
N ARG A 258 10.86 -18.03 -4.78
CA ARG A 258 9.41 -18.05 -4.53
C ARG A 258 8.61 -17.39 -5.66
N ALA A 259 9.10 -16.27 -6.18
CA ALA A 259 8.44 -15.57 -7.27
C ALA A 259 8.44 -16.36 -8.58
N ARG A 260 9.50 -17.15 -8.87
CA ARG A 260 9.52 -18.04 -10.02
C ARG A 260 8.50 -19.16 -9.91
N ASP A 261 8.46 -19.84 -8.76
CA ASP A 261 7.53 -20.95 -8.53
C ASP A 261 6.07 -20.50 -8.63
N ALA A 262 5.73 -19.35 -7.99
CA ALA A 262 4.41 -18.75 -8.09
C ALA A 262 4.07 -18.31 -9.53
N PHE A 263 5.04 -17.67 -10.20
CA PHE A 263 4.87 -17.23 -11.58
C PHE A 263 4.61 -18.42 -12.53
N ASP A 264 5.39 -19.48 -12.45
CA ASP A 264 5.26 -20.65 -13.32
C ASP A 264 3.91 -21.34 -13.14
N THR A 265 3.43 -21.38 -11.88
CA THR A 265 2.10 -21.91 -11.57
C THR A 265 1.00 -21.05 -12.16
N LEU A 266 0.98 -19.76 -11.87
CA LEU A 266 -0.05 -18.83 -12.35
C LEU A 266 -0.02 -18.67 -13.88
N HIS A 267 1.17 -18.66 -14.49
CA HIS A 267 1.30 -18.61 -15.94
C HIS A 267 0.76 -19.88 -16.62
N ARG A 268 0.94 -21.05 -16.01
CA ARG A 268 0.34 -22.31 -16.47
C ARG A 268 -1.19 -22.28 -16.33
N GLU A 269 -1.71 -21.83 -15.20
CA GLU A 269 -3.15 -21.76 -14.91
C GLU A 269 -3.89 -20.67 -15.69
N SER A 270 -3.19 -19.63 -16.11
CA SER A 270 -3.75 -18.52 -16.88
C SER A 270 -4.34 -18.92 -18.25
N LYS A 271 -4.09 -20.15 -18.71
CA LYS A 271 -4.79 -20.73 -19.88
C LYS A 271 -6.29 -20.96 -19.64
N HIS A 272 -6.71 -21.06 -18.37
CA HIS A 272 -8.11 -21.25 -17.98
C HIS A 272 -8.81 -19.95 -17.58
N GLY A 273 -8.08 -18.84 -17.51
CA GLY A 273 -8.56 -17.51 -17.14
C GLY A 273 -7.41 -16.67 -16.61
N VAL A 274 -7.44 -15.38 -16.87
CA VAL A 274 -6.38 -14.44 -16.44
C VAL A 274 -6.12 -14.55 -14.95
N ARG A 275 -4.87 -14.40 -14.56
CA ARG A 275 -4.40 -14.30 -13.17
C ARG A 275 -3.63 -13.01 -12.97
N ILE A 276 -3.62 -12.51 -11.74
CA ILE A 276 -2.77 -11.40 -11.31
C ILE A 276 -1.73 -11.95 -10.35
N LEU A 277 -0.47 -11.78 -10.69
CA LEU A 277 0.65 -11.99 -9.79
C LEU A 277 1.12 -10.63 -9.28
N SER A 278 0.90 -10.34 -8.00
CA SER A 278 1.47 -9.15 -7.36
C SER A 278 2.70 -9.52 -6.54
N PHE A 279 3.59 -8.56 -6.38
CA PHE A 279 4.67 -8.65 -5.40
C PHE A 279 4.94 -7.28 -4.78
N GLY A 280 5.37 -7.29 -3.51
CA GLY A 280 5.72 -6.09 -2.76
C GLY A 280 7.20 -6.06 -2.40
N VAL A 281 7.87 -4.92 -2.65
CA VAL A 281 9.28 -4.72 -2.27
C VAL A 281 9.46 -3.41 -1.52
N HIS A 282 10.47 -3.41 -0.63
CA HIS A 282 10.86 -2.24 0.15
C HIS A 282 12.32 -1.90 -0.17
N PRO A 283 12.66 -0.61 -0.39
CA PRO A 283 14.02 -0.20 -0.77
C PRO A 283 15.10 -0.61 0.23
N TYR A 284 14.79 -0.63 1.52
CA TYR A 284 15.74 -1.04 2.56
C TYR A 284 15.95 -2.56 2.63
N ILE A 285 15.13 -3.36 1.93
CA ILE A 285 15.26 -4.81 1.84
C ILE A 285 15.79 -5.21 0.46
N SER A 286 14.94 -5.15 -0.56
CA SER A 286 15.31 -5.59 -1.92
C SER A 286 16.33 -4.69 -2.59
N GLY A 287 16.43 -3.41 -2.19
CA GLY A 287 17.45 -2.46 -2.66
C GLY A 287 18.84 -2.62 -2.01
N ALA A 288 18.99 -3.54 -1.05
CA ALA A 288 20.28 -3.84 -0.44
C ALA A 288 21.27 -4.43 -1.46
N ALA A 289 22.58 -4.11 -1.31
CA ALA A 289 23.61 -4.47 -2.28
C ALA A 289 23.71 -5.97 -2.57
N HIS A 290 23.49 -6.82 -1.56
CA HIS A 290 23.53 -8.27 -1.70
C HIS A 290 22.24 -8.89 -2.24
N ARG A 291 21.11 -8.12 -2.32
CA ARG A 291 19.79 -8.60 -2.75
C ARG A 291 19.37 -8.09 -4.12
N ILE A 292 19.82 -6.89 -4.52
CA ILE A 292 19.35 -6.22 -5.74
C ILE A 292 19.55 -7.08 -7.02
N ARG A 293 20.59 -7.89 -7.11
CA ARG A 293 20.82 -8.77 -8.25
C ARG A 293 19.71 -9.82 -8.42
N TYR A 294 19.16 -10.30 -7.33
CA TYR A 294 18.07 -11.30 -7.35
C TYR A 294 16.73 -10.65 -7.71
N PHE A 295 16.51 -9.42 -7.27
CA PHE A 295 15.37 -8.64 -7.70
C PHE A 295 15.41 -8.37 -9.21
N ASP A 296 16.56 -7.95 -9.73
CA ASP A 296 16.76 -7.73 -11.18
C ASP A 296 16.55 -9.03 -11.99
N ALA A 297 17.09 -10.15 -11.51
CA ALA A 297 16.90 -11.46 -12.14
C ALA A 297 15.43 -11.92 -12.12
N MET A 298 14.68 -11.60 -11.08
CA MET A 298 13.24 -11.87 -10.99
C MET A 298 12.46 -11.10 -12.07
N LEU A 299 12.72 -9.80 -12.21
CA LEU A 299 12.10 -8.99 -13.27
C LEU A 299 12.45 -9.50 -14.67
N ALA A 300 13.73 -9.83 -14.90
CA ALA A 300 14.21 -10.40 -16.17
C ALA A 300 13.52 -11.72 -16.50
N TYR A 301 13.33 -12.59 -15.51
CA TYR A 301 12.65 -13.87 -15.69
C TYR A 301 11.21 -13.69 -16.18
N MET A 302 10.42 -12.90 -15.46
CA MET A 302 9.02 -12.67 -15.78
C MET A 302 8.84 -11.93 -17.11
N ARG A 303 9.73 -10.96 -17.42
CA ARG A 303 9.65 -10.12 -18.63
C ARG A 303 9.85 -10.89 -19.93
N ARG A 304 10.59 -12.01 -19.88
CA ARG A 304 10.88 -12.86 -21.07
C ARG A 304 9.74 -13.80 -21.43
N GLN A 305 8.76 -13.99 -20.54
CA GLN A 305 7.70 -14.97 -20.77
C GLN A 305 6.61 -14.43 -21.71
N PRO A 306 6.07 -15.27 -22.61
CA PRO A 306 5.03 -14.83 -23.54
C PRO A 306 3.69 -14.57 -22.82
N GLY A 307 2.97 -13.58 -23.30
CA GLY A 307 1.64 -13.25 -22.77
C GLY A 307 1.63 -12.59 -21.39
N VAL A 308 2.77 -12.08 -20.93
CA VAL A 308 2.93 -11.40 -19.65
C VAL A 308 2.95 -9.88 -19.84
N VAL A 309 2.12 -9.18 -19.06
CA VAL A 309 2.11 -7.72 -19.01
C VAL A 309 2.38 -7.25 -17.59
N PHE A 310 3.04 -6.10 -17.48
CA PHE A 310 3.24 -5.40 -16.19
C PHE A 310 2.33 -4.21 -16.17
N TRP A 311 1.32 -4.23 -15.29
CA TRP A 311 0.34 -3.17 -15.18
C TRP A 311 0.39 -2.51 -13.81
N GLN A 312 0.07 -1.21 -13.80
CA GLN A 312 -0.17 -0.43 -12.60
C GLN A 312 -1.60 -0.69 -12.10
N GLY A 313 -1.89 -0.34 -10.85
CA GLY A 313 -3.18 -0.61 -10.23
C GLY A 313 -4.35 0.08 -10.94
N GLU A 314 -4.21 1.34 -11.39
CA GLU A 314 -5.24 2.04 -12.16
C GLU A 314 -5.51 1.34 -13.50
N THR A 315 -4.46 0.85 -14.17
CA THR A 315 -4.63 0.06 -15.43
C THR A 315 -5.40 -1.24 -15.17
N ILE A 316 -5.13 -1.92 -14.05
CA ILE A 316 -5.86 -3.14 -13.67
C ILE A 316 -7.31 -2.80 -13.36
N HIS A 317 -7.57 -1.71 -12.61
CA HIS A 317 -8.92 -1.25 -12.30
C HIS A 317 -9.71 -0.96 -13.58
N ASP A 318 -9.16 -0.16 -14.49
CA ASP A 318 -9.86 0.25 -15.70
C ASP A 318 -10.15 -0.94 -16.62
N TRP A 319 -9.14 -1.82 -16.80
CA TRP A 319 -9.34 -3.08 -17.53
C TRP A 319 -10.45 -3.93 -16.91
N TYR A 320 -10.48 -4.11 -15.60
CA TYR A 320 -11.50 -4.94 -14.94
C TYR A 320 -12.90 -4.36 -15.12
N ARG A 321 -13.04 -3.03 -14.99
CA ARG A 321 -14.32 -2.34 -15.23
C ARG A 321 -14.83 -2.53 -16.66
N ASP A 322 -13.94 -2.47 -17.64
CA ASP A 322 -14.31 -2.68 -19.03
C ASP A 322 -14.64 -4.15 -19.32
N ALA A 323 -13.85 -5.09 -18.80
CA ALA A 323 -14.07 -6.52 -18.98
C ALA A 323 -15.41 -7.00 -18.39
N THR A 324 -15.82 -6.44 -17.26
CA THR A 324 -17.09 -6.79 -16.58
C THR A 324 -18.32 -6.12 -17.22
N ARG A 325 -18.21 -4.88 -17.73
CA ARG A 325 -19.29 -4.20 -18.46
C ARG A 325 -19.65 -4.89 -19.78
N MET A 326 -18.67 -5.46 -20.46
CA MET A 326 -18.89 -6.17 -21.74
C MET A 326 -19.41 -7.60 -21.57
N GLY A 327 -19.46 -8.10 -20.34
CA GLY A 327 -19.95 -9.45 -20.01
C GLY A 327 -21.36 -9.48 -19.43
N ALA A 328 -21.91 -8.31 -19.07
CA ALA A 328 -23.29 -8.11 -18.62
C ALA A 328 -24.18 -7.71 -19.79
#